data_5eb96dcc9c1b70343c80085766cfcf55
#
_entry.id   5eb96dcc9c1b70343c80085766cfcf55
#
_cell.length_a   1.000
_cell.length_b   1.000
_cell.length_c   1.000
_cell.angle_alpha   90.00
_cell.angle_beta   90.00
_cell.angle_gamma   90.00
#
_symmetry.space_group_name_H-M   'P 1'
#
loop_
_entity.id
_entity.type
_entity.pdbx_description
1 polymer ?
#
loop_
_entity_poly.entity_id
_entity_poly.type
_entity_poly.pdbx_seq_one_letter_code
_entity_poly.pdbx_strand_id
1 'polypeptide(L)'
;MKIDLGVMNSDSAVIESLCRMGHSLSLSGFATSSNGDKPVKTLEQIKVYRRVNIKGKNIRLVKKQIEQARHSSVILALEVGPIDRINWAVEDKRIDLLTINPSGDHALRATTARLASGTEVALEIQIAPLLQTSGLNRSKMLKIYREAIETARDNDMMIVLTSGARTPIELRSPVAMTHIGILLGLERSYAEKATDEFPSTIVLRNLKKLDPDYVTAGVELIKESKRG
;
A
#
# COMPACT_ATOMS: atom_id res chain seq x y z
N MET A 1 -7.31 -12.88 -2.31
CA MET A 1 -7.76 -11.85 -3.31
C MET A 1 -6.53 -11.18 -3.89
N LYS A 2 -6.46 -11.00 -5.19
CA LYS A 2 -5.30 -10.35 -5.83
C LYS A 2 -5.54 -8.86 -5.94
N ILE A 3 -4.90 -8.08 -5.05
CA ILE A 3 -5.15 -6.63 -4.90
C ILE A 3 -3.84 -5.86 -5.05
N ASP A 4 -3.83 -4.86 -5.93
CA ASP A 4 -2.73 -3.89 -6.04
C ASP A 4 -3.02 -2.69 -5.14
N LEU A 5 -2.23 -2.46 -4.11
CA LEU A 5 -2.45 -1.35 -3.17
C LEU A 5 -1.94 0.01 -3.67
N GLY A 6 -1.27 0.07 -4.82
CA GLY A 6 -0.52 1.25 -5.25
C GLY A 6 -0.81 1.72 -6.67
N VAL A 7 -2.05 1.92 -7.05
CA VAL A 7 -2.39 2.61 -8.31
C VAL A 7 -2.40 4.13 -8.07
N MET A 8 -1.64 4.89 -8.87
CA MET A 8 -1.37 6.32 -8.65
C MET A 8 -2.10 7.21 -9.66
N ASN A 9 -3.42 7.04 -9.77
CA ASN A 9 -4.26 7.90 -10.60
C ASN A 9 -5.56 8.27 -9.86
N SER A 10 -6.13 9.45 -10.17
CA SER A 10 -7.38 9.95 -9.61
C SER A 10 -8.42 10.33 -10.66
N ASP A 11 -8.06 10.28 -11.96
CA ASP A 11 -8.96 10.55 -13.06
C ASP A 11 -9.93 9.38 -13.26
N SER A 12 -11.23 9.66 -13.30
CA SER A 12 -12.28 8.64 -13.40
C SER A 12 -12.22 7.83 -14.70
N ALA A 13 -11.93 8.47 -15.83
CA ALA A 13 -11.85 7.80 -17.13
C ALA A 13 -10.63 6.87 -17.20
N VAL A 14 -9.51 7.29 -16.59
CA VAL A 14 -8.32 6.45 -16.48
C VAL A 14 -8.58 5.28 -15.52
N ILE A 15 -9.28 5.50 -14.40
CA ILE A 15 -9.63 4.45 -13.45
C ILE A 15 -10.51 3.38 -14.10
N GLU A 16 -11.48 3.74 -14.94
CA GLU A 16 -12.27 2.76 -15.69
C GLU A 16 -11.40 1.91 -16.64
N SER A 17 -10.47 2.54 -17.32
CA SER A 17 -9.51 1.83 -18.18
C SER A 17 -8.57 0.93 -17.38
N LEU A 18 -8.14 1.37 -16.20
CA LEU A 18 -7.38 0.56 -15.24
C LEU A 18 -8.19 -0.63 -14.71
N CYS A 19 -9.51 -0.48 -14.50
CA CYS A 19 -10.37 -1.58 -14.10
C CYS A 19 -10.46 -2.65 -15.19
N ARG A 20 -10.69 -2.26 -16.45
CA ARG A 20 -10.69 -3.20 -17.59
C ARG A 20 -9.36 -3.96 -17.71
N MET A 21 -8.23 -3.25 -17.61
CA MET A 21 -6.91 -3.88 -17.64
C MET A 21 -6.69 -4.78 -16.41
N GLY A 22 -7.07 -4.34 -15.21
CA GLY A 22 -6.97 -5.12 -13.98
C GLY A 22 -7.73 -6.44 -14.07
N HIS A 23 -8.94 -6.41 -14.61
CA HIS A 23 -9.74 -7.62 -14.87
C HIS A 23 -8.99 -8.59 -15.80
N SER A 24 -8.43 -8.10 -16.92
CA SER A 24 -7.63 -8.91 -17.85
C SER A 24 -6.38 -9.52 -17.21
N LEU A 25 -5.82 -8.84 -16.21
CA LEU A 25 -4.65 -9.30 -15.45
C LEU A 25 -5.01 -10.17 -14.23
N SER A 26 -6.29 -10.55 -14.09
CA SER A 26 -6.82 -11.35 -12.97
C SER A 26 -6.65 -10.68 -11.59
N LEU A 27 -6.69 -9.35 -11.54
CA LEU A 27 -6.81 -8.61 -10.28
C LEU A 27 -8.26 -8.65 -9.79
N SER A 28 -8.45 -8.77 -8.47
CA SER A 28 -9.76 -8.64 -7.82
C SER A 28 -10.08 -7.18 -7.44
N GLY A 29 -9.05 -6.34 -7.37
CA GLY A 29 -9.16 -4.93 -7.02
C GLY A 29 -7.84 -4.20 -6.99
N PHE A 30 -7.92 -2.89 -6.79
CA PHE A 30 -6.74 -2.05 -6.52
C PHE A 30 -7.10 -0.85 -5.65
N ALA A 31 -6.10 -0.30 -4.95
CA ALA A 31 -6.25 0.93 -4.19
C ALA A 31 -5.67 2.12 -4.96
N THR A 32 -6.44 3.22 -5.01
CA THR A 32 -6.05 4.44 -5.73
C THR A 32 -6.55 5.71 -5.04
N SER A 33 -5.93 6.84 -5.36
CA SER A 33 -6.34 8.16 -4.90
C SER A 33 -7.59 8.62 -5.68
N SER A 34 -8.77 8.14 -5.30
CA SER A 34 -10.02 8.57 -5.93
C SER A 34 -10.62 9.79 -5.22
N ASN A 35 -11.26 10.69 -5.98
CA ASN A 35 -11.91 11.90 -5.46
C ASN A 35 -13.29 11.65 -4.80
N GLY A 36 -13.65 10.42 -4.48
CA GLY A 36 -14.94 10.09 -3.87
C GLY A 36 -14.82 9.85 -2.37
N ASP A 37 -15.92 10.07 -1.63
CA ASP A 37 -15.96 9.86 -0.18
C ASP A 37 -16.18 8.40 0.24
N LYS A 38 -16.55 7.54 -0.71
CA LYS A 38 -16.76 6.11 -0.41
C LYS A 38 -15.43 5.38 -0.31
N PRO A 39 -15.19 4.61 0.76
CA PRO A 39 -13.96 3.83 0.92
C PRO A 39 -13.79 2.73 -0.13
N VAL A 40 -14.90 2.21 -0.67
CA VAL A 40 -14.90 1.17 -1.71
C VAL A 40 -15.93 1.48 -2.79
N LYS A 41 -15.56 1.25 -4.05
CA LYS A 41 -16.46 1.25 -5.22
C LYS A 41 -16.21 -0.02 -6.03
N THR A 42 -17.23 -0.51 -6.73
CA THR A 42 -17.06 -1.60 -7.71
C THR A 42 -17.29 -1.03 -9.10
N LEU A 43 -16.31 -1.18 -9.97
CA LEU A 43 -16.34 -0.77 -11.37
C LEU A 43 -15.82 -1.94 -12.22
N GLU A 44 -16.52 -2.30 -13.32
CA GLU A 44 -16.09 -3.37 -14.24
C GLU A 44 -15.66 -4.67 -13.49
N GLN A 45 -16.43 -5.07 -12.47
CA GLN A 45 -16.16 -6.23 -11.59
C GLN A 45 -14.88 -6.11 -10.73
N ILE A 46 -14.19 -4.97 -10.76
CA ILE A 46 -13.00 -4.66 -9.95
C ILE A 46 -13.41 -3.83 -8.73
N LYS A 47 -12.91 -4.19 -7.55
CA LYS A 47 -13.05 -3.37 -6.35
C LYS A 47 -11.99 -2.28 -6.33
N VAL A 48 -12.43 -1.03 -6.32
CA VAL A 48 -11.56 0.14 -6.22
C VAL A 48 -11.62 0.65 -4.78
N TYR A 49 -10.49 0.55 -4.08
CA TYR A 49 -10.35 0.97 -2.69
C TYR A 49 -9.75 2.37 -2.63
N ARG A 50 -10.29 3.20 -1.73
CA ARG A 50 -9.73 4.54 -1.54
C ARG A 50 -8.41 4.47 -0.79
N ARG A 51 -7.36 5.04 -1.40
CA ARG A 51 -6.04 5.24 -0.84
C ARG A 51 -5.78 6.75 -0.66
N VAL A 52 -5.13 7.12 0.43
CA VAL A 52 -4.61 8.48 0.62
C VAL A 52 -3.12 8.41 0.88
N ASN A 53 -2.35 9.13 0.05
CA ASN A 53 -0.93 9.33 0.27
C ASN A 53 -0.76 10.56 1.19
N ILE A 54 -0.39 10.30 2.42
CA ILE A 54 -0.17 11.32 3.44
C ILE A 54 1.08 12.11 3.10
N LYS A 55 0.96 13.44 3.09
CA LYS A 55 2.04 14.38 2.80
C LYS A 55 2.18 15.36 3.95
N GLY A 56 3.39 15.63 4.38
CA GLY A 56 3.60 16.62 5.44
C GLY A 56 5.07 16.77 5.79
N LYS A 57 5.51 18.01 5.99
CA LYS A 57 6.89 18.31 6.37
C LYS A 57 7.17 17.98 7.84
N ASN A 58 6.15 17.94 8.69
CA ASN A 58 6.27 17.68 10.13
C ASN A 58 5.14 16.77 10.62
N ILE A 59 5.32 16.20 11.81
CA ILE A 59 4.40 15.24 12.45
C ILE A 59 2.99 15.86 12.65
N ARG A 60 2.89 17.14 13.00
CA ARG A 60 1.58 17.80 13.23
C ARG A 60 0.71 17.80 11.98
N LEU A 61 1.29 18.11 10.81
CA LEU A 61 0.57 18.08 9.53
C LEU A 61 0.20 16.67 9.14
N VAL A 62 1.10 15.68 9.36
CA VAL A 62 0.83 14.27 9.11
C VAL A 62 -0.34 13.79 9.97
N LYS A 63 -0.34 14.06 11.28
CA LYS A 63 -1.45 13.72 12.21
C LYS A 63 -2.78 14.26 11.70
N LYS A 64 -2.84 15.54 11.36
CA LYS A 64 -4.07 16.18 10.87
C LYS A 64 -4.61 15.49 9.61
N GLN A 65 -3.73 15.16 8.65
CA GLN A 65 -4.16 14.46 7.42
C GLN A 65 -4.64 13.03 7.70
N ILE A 66 -3.99 12.30 8.61
CA ILE A 66 -4.43 10.97 9.04
C ILE A 66 -5.83 11.02 9.64
N GLU A 67 -6.08 11.95 10.57
CA GLU A 67 -7.39 12.15 11.20
C GLU A 67 -8.48 12.41 10.16
N GLN A 68 -8.21 13.30 9.19
CA GLN A 68 -9.17 13.62 8.14
C GLN A 68 -9.42 12.46 7.17
N ALA A 69 -8.41 11.64 6.89
CA ALA A 69 -8.48 10.62 5.87
C ALA A 69 -8.95 9.26 6.39
N ARG A 70 -8.65 8.89 7.64
CA ARG A 70 -8.83 7.51 8.14
C ARG A 70 -10.26 7.00 8.06
N HIS A 71 -11.24 7.83 8.37
CA HIS A 71 -12.65 7.42 8.37
C HIS A 71 -13.26 7.14 7.00
N SER A 72 -12.59 7.55 5.93
CA SER A 72 -13.10 7.39 4.56
C SER A 72 -12.13 6.66 3.63
N SER A 73 -10.99 6.19 4.14
CA SER A 73 -9.95 5.57 3.31
C SER A 73 -9.57 4.20 3.82
N VAL A 74 -9.44 3.26 2.88
CA VAL A 74 -9.01 1.89 3.18
C VAL A 74 -7.50 1.84 3.40
N ILE A 75 -6.72 2.60 2.62
CA ILE A 75 -5.25 2.60 2.69
C ILE A 75 -4.74 4.01 2.98
N LEU A 76 -3.90 4.12 4.01
CA LEU A 76 -3.09 5.31 4.29
C LEU A 76 -1.62 4.98 4.10
N ALA A 77 -0.96 5.66 3.18
CA ALA A 77 0.45 5.48 2.87
C ALA A 77 1.24 6.76 3.15
N LEU A 78 2.44 6.62 3.67
CA LEU A 78 3.37 7.72 3.93
C LEU A 78 4.71 7.43 3.25
N GLU A 79 5.26 8.41 2.54
CA GLU A 79 6.59 8.29 1.94
C GLU A 79 7.68 8.30 3.03
N VAL A 80 8.66 7.41 2.90
CA VAL A 80 9.85 7.38 3.77
C VAL A 80 10.57 8.72 3.69
N GLY A 81 10.94 9.26 4.84
CA GLY A 81 11.47 10.61 4.97
C GLY A 81 12.29 10.78 6.25
N PRO A 82 12.31 11.97 6.87
CA PRO A 82 13.06 12.23 8.11
C PRO A 82 12.71 11.22 9.20
N ILE A 83 13.75 10.71 9.88
CA ILE A 83 13.65 9.56 10.79
C ILE A 83 12.63 9.73 11.91
N ASP A 84 12.58 10.91 12.54
CA ASP A 84 11.66 11.16 13.66
C ASP A 84 10.20 11.05 13.21
N ARG A 85 9.89 11.56 12.01
CA ARG A 85 8.56 11.48 11.42
C ARG A 85 8.17 10.04 11.10
N ILE A 86 9.10 9.27 10.53
CA ILE A 86 8.82 7.90 10.10
C ILE A 86 8.76 6.96 11.31
N ASN A 87 9.63 7.09 12.30
CA ASN A 87 9.57 6.30 13.52
C ASN A 87 8.24 6.53 14.26
N TRP A 88 7.80 7.80 14.36
CA TRP A 88 6.47 8.09 14.88
C TRP A 88 5.35 7.44 14.03
N ALA A 89 5.47 7.49 12.69
CA ALA A 89 4.43 6.99 11.79
C ALA A 89 4.27 5.47 11.85
N VAL A 90 5.34 4.69 12.06
CA VAL A 90 5.24 3.23 12.18
C VAL A 90 4.59 2.78 13.49
N GLU A 91 4.57 3.63 14.53
CA GLU A 91 3.87 3.38 15.77
C GLU A 91 2.38 3.79 15.71
N ASP A 92 2.00 4.59 14.70
CA ASP A 92 0.60 5.01 14.52
C ASP A 92 -0.21 3.92 13.80
N LYS A 93 -1.08 3.23 14.53
CA LYS A 93 -1.92 2.12 14.04
C LYS A 93 -2.84 2.48 12.87
N ARG A 94 -2.88 3.76 12.47
CA ARG A 94 -3.70 4.25 11.34
C ARG A 94 -2.93 4.29 10.03
N ILE A 95 -1.60 4.23 10.05
CA ILE A 95 -0.76 4.11 8.86
C ILE A 95 -0.68 2.64 8.45
N ASP A 96 -0.80 2.40 7.15
CA ASP A 96 -0.77 1.05 6.59
C ASP A 96 0.53 0.76 5.84
N LEU A 97 1.06 1.77 5.12
CA LEU A 97 2.20 1.60 4.23
C LEU A 97 3.25 2.71 4.41
N LEU A 98 4.51 2.31 4.42
CA LEU A 98 5.65 3.19 4.16
C LEU A 98 6.13 2.98 2.74
N THR A 99 6.03 4.00 1.88
CA THR A 99 6.41 3.94 0.47
C THR A 99 7.86 4.39 0.26
N ILE A 100 8.68 3.58 -0.40
CA ILE A 100 10.04 3.99 -0.83
C ILE A 100 9.94 4.87 -2.06
N ASN A 101 10.55 6.04 -1.98
CA ASN A 101 10.81 6.90 -3.14
C ASN A 101 12.24 6.68 -3.62
N PRO A 102 12.46 5.99 -4.76
CA PRO A 102 13.82 5.67 -5.24
C PRO A 102 14.57 6.90 -5.78
N SER A 103 13.89 8.04 -5.91
CA SER A 103 14.49 9.33 -6.30
C SER A 103 14.61 10.29 -5.13
N GLY A 104 14.20 9.87 -3.93
CA GLY A 104 14.27 10.68 -2.71
C GLY A 104 15.61 10.53 -1.98
N ASP A 105 15.83 11.42 -1.02
CA ASP A 105 17.07 11.50 -0.23
C ASP A 105 17.05 10.58 1.00
N HIS A 106 15.96 9.84 1.24
CA HIS A 106 15.78 9.08 2.46
C HIS A 106 15.66 7.57 2.18
N ALA A 107 16.53 6.79 2.82
CA ALA A 107 16.48 5.34 2.83
C ALA A 107 15.71 4.81 4.06
N LEU A 108 15.17 3.59 3.95
CA LEU A 108 14.65 2.87 5.11
C LEU A 108 15.82 2.53 6.06
N ARG A 109 15.68 2.85 7.33
CA ARG A 109 16.68 2.53 8.36
C ARG A 109 16.28 1.30 9.15
N ALA A 110 17.27 0.51 9.59
CA ALA A 110 17.04 -0.69 10.40
C ALA A 110 16.25 -0.41 11.69
N THR A 111 16.47 0.75 12.33
CA THR A 111 15.70 1.16 13.50
C THR A 111 14.22 1.32 13.19
N THR A 112 13.88 1.94 12.07
CA THR A 112 12.49 2.10 11.61
C THR A 112 11.87 0.75 11.24
N ALA A 113 12.60 -0.10 10.52
CA ALA A 113 12.12 -1.44 10.15
C ALA A 113 11.84 -2.30 11.39
N ARG A 114 12.72 -2.24 12.42
CA ARG A 114 12.52 -2.95 13.68
C ARG A 114 11.30 -2.43 14.45
N LEU A 115 11.05 -1.13 14.48
CA LEU A 115 9.83 -0.59 15.08
C LEU A 115 8.60 -1.07 14.32
N ALA A 116 8.68 -1.10 12.98
CA ALA A 116 7.58 -1.53 12.13
C ALA A 116 7.26 -3.03 12.28
N SER A 117 8.23 -3.90 12.57
CA SER A 117 8.00 -5.34 12.74
C SER A 117 7.02 -5.67 13.87
N GLY A 118 6.96 -4.83 14.91
CA GLY A 118 5.99 -4.94 16.00
C GLY A 118 4.62 -4.33 15.70
N THR A 119 4.39 -3.87 14.45
CA THR A 119 3.17 -3.16 14.04
C THR A 119 2.54 -3.80 12.80
N GLU A 120 1.46 -3.19 12.31
CA GLU A 120 0.77 -3.61 11.09
C GLU A 120 1.22 -2.83 9.84
N VAL A 121 2.27 -2.01 9.94
CA VAL A 121 2.78 -1.17 8.85
C VAL A 121 3.69 -1.98 7.94
N ALA A 122 3.43 -1.94 6.62
CA ALA A 122 4.25 -2.62 5.62
C ALA A 122 5.13 -1.63 4.83
N LEU A 123 6.30 -2.10 4.38
CA LEU A 123 7.11 -1.43 3.38
C LEU A 123 6.46 -1.61 2.01
N GLU A 124 6.16 -0.52 1.31
CA GLU A 124 5.68 -0.55 -0.07
C GLU A 124 6.80 -0.28 -1.05
N ILE A 125 6.97 -1.17 -2.02
CA ILE A 125 7.85 -1.02 -3.19
C ILE A 125 6.98 -0.85 -4.44
N GLN A 126 7.04 0.33 -5.06
CA GLN A 126 6.33 0.64 -6.30
C GLN A 126 7.19 0.33 -7.52
N ILE A 127 6.65 -0.40 -8.51
CA ILE A 127 7.42 -0.90 -9.65
C ILE A 127 7.48 0.08 -10.83
N ALA A 128 6.47 0.96 -10.99
CA ALA A 128 6.44 1.90 -12.11
C ALA A 128 7.73 2.71 -12.30
N PRO A 129 8.41 3.22 -11.25
CA PRO A 129 9.68 3.91 -11.43
C PRO A 129 10.76 3.09 -12.14
N LEU A 130 10.81 1.77 -11.90
CA LEU A 130 11.74 0.87 -12.62
C LEU A 130 11.39 0.72 -14.09
N LEU A 131 10.10 0.72 -14.43
CA LEU A 131 9.62 0.58 -15.79
C LEU A 131 9.86 1.85 -16.62
N GLN A 132 9.79 3.01 -15.97
CA GLN A 132 9.93 4.33 -16.59
C GLN A 132 11.38 4.79 -16.77
N THR A 133 12.34 4.04 -16.24
CA THR A 133 13.77 4.40 -16.30
C THR A 133 14.59 3.37 -17.08
N SER A 134 15.78 3.75 -17.51
CA SER A 134 16.73 2.89 -18.22
C SER A 134 18.17 3.15 -17.77
N GLY A 135 19.09 2.29 -18.21
CA GLY A 135 20.52 2.42 -17.99
C GLY A 135 20.89 2.60 -16.51
N LEU A 136 21.79 3.54 -16.25
CA LEU A 136 22.34 3.81 -14.91
C LEU A 136 21.25 4.18 -13.88
N ASN A 137 20.22 4.94 -14.29
CA ASN A 137 19.15 5.33 -13.37
C ASN A 137 18.35 4.12 -12.91
N ARG A 138 18.02 3.19 -13.80
CA ARG A 138 17.37 1.92 -13.42
C ARG A 138 18.24 1.09 -12.47
N SER A 139 19.55 1.01 -12.75
CA SER A 139 20.49 0.29 -11.88
C SER A 139 20.56 0.89 -10.47
N LYS A 140 20.56 2.22 -10.36
CA LYS A 140 20.50 2.92 -9.06
C LYS A 140 19.19 2.61 -8.31
N MET A 141 18.04 2.65 -9.00
CA MET A 141 16.76 2.33 -8.39
C MET A 141 16.68 0.87 -7.92
N LEU A 142 17.18 -0.08 -8.73
CA LEU A 142 17.28 -1.48 -8.33
C LEU A 142 18.10 -1.66 -7.07
N LYS A 143 19.23 -0.94 -6.95
CA LYS A 143 20.06 -0.96 -5.74
C LYS A 143 19.28 -0.45 -4.53
N ILE A 144 18.63 0.71 -4.63
CA ILE A 144 17.85 1.31 -3.54
C ILE A 144 16.73 0.38 -3.08
N TYR A 145 16.00 -0.24 -4.01
CA TYR A 145 14.93 -1.16 -3.67
C TYR A 145 15.44 -2.44 -3.01
N ARG A 146 16.56 -3.00 -3.48
CA ARG A 146 17.20 -4.17 -2.85
C ARG A 146 17.66 -3.87 -1.43
N GLU A 147 18.32 -2.75 -1.21
CA GLU A 147 18.76 -2.31 0.12
C GLU A 147 17.57 -2.10 1.07
N ALA A 148 16.47 -1.52 0.58
CA ALA A 148 15.27 -1.34 1.38
C ALA A 148 14.59 -2.68 1.73
N ILE A 149 14.52 -3.60 0.77
CA ILE A 149 13.98 -4.96 0.95
C ILE A 149 14.84 -5.76 1.94
N GLU A 150 16.16 -5.73 1.81
CA GLU A 150 17.11 -6.37 2.72
C GLU A 150 16.93 -5.81 4.15
N THR A 151 16.91 -4.48 4.30
CA THR A 151 16.69 -3.83 5.59
C THR A 151 15.35 -4.24 6.22
N ALA A 152 14.27 -4.30 5.44
CA ALA A 152 12.95 -4.71 5.93
C ALA A 152 12.93 -6.18 6.35
N ARG A 153 13.46 -7.07 5.51
CA ARG A 153 13.54 -8.51 5.76
C ARG A 153 14.37 -8.84 7.00
N ASP A 154 15.56 -8.23 7.12
CA ASP A 154 16.48 -8.49 8.23
C ASP A 154 15.93 -7.99 9.59
N ASN A 155 14.84 -7.22 9.57
CA ASN A 155 14.15 -6.74 10.77
C ASN A 155 12.68 -7.18 10.82
N ASP A 156 12.27 -8.21 10.08
CA ASP A 156 10.92 -8.81 10.08
C ASP A 156 9.79 -7.82 9.74
N MET A 157 10.09 -6.74 9.02
CA MET A 157 9.09 -5.81 8.54
C MET A 157 8.36 -6.39 7.32
N MET A 158 7.02 -6.36 7.32
CA MET A 158 6.21 -6.79 6.18
C MET A 158 6.54 -5.98 4.93
N ILE A 159 6.62 -6.64 3.76
CA ILE A 159 6.87 -6.01 2.47
C ILE A 159 5.68 -6.26 1.54
N VAL A 160 5.24 -5.21 0.83
CA VAL A 160 4.18 -5.27 -0.18
C VAL A 160 4.74 -4.72 -1.49
N LEU A 161 4.49 -5.45 -2.59
CA LEU A 161 4.82 -5.02 -3.93
C LEU A 161 3.57 -4.43 -4.60
N THR A 162 3.69 -3.24 -5.18
CA THR A 162 2.60 -2.55 -5.86
C THR A 162 3.04 -2.04 -7.23
N SER A 163 2.12 -1.88 -8.16
CA SER A 163 2.48 -1.41 -9.51
C SER A 163 3.02 0.01 -9.52
N GLY A 164 2.49 0.90 -8.71
CA GLY A 164 2.69 2.35 -8.86
C GLY A 164 2.07 2.90 -10.14
N ALA A 165 1.18 2.14 -10.78
CA ALA A 165 0.65 2.42 -12.11
C ALA A 165 -0.16 3.73 -12.14
N ARG A 166 0.11 4.56 -13.15
CA ARG A 166 -0.65 5.77 -13.48
C ARG A 166 -1.53 5.57 -14.70
N THR A 167 -1.18 4.60 -15.53
CA THR A 167 -1.86 4.24 -16.77
C THR A 167 -2.08 2.73 -16.85
N PRO A 168 -3.04 2.23 -17.64
CA PRO A 168 -3.31 0.80 -17.76
C PRO A 168 -2.09 -0.04 -18.16
N ILE A 169 -1.23 0.48 -19.03
CA ILE A 169 -0.05 -0.23 -19.53
C ILE A 169 1.03 -0.46 -18.44
N GLU A 170 0.97 0.29 -17.34
CA GLU A 170 1.88 0.14 -16.22
C GLU A 170 1.43 -0.90 -15.20
N LEU A 171 0.16 -1.35 -15.25
CA LEU A 171 -0.32 -2.45 -14.43
C LEU A 171 0.43 -3.74 -14.76
N ARG A 172 0.61 -4.57 -13.76
CA ARG A 172 1.22 -5.90 -13.88
C ARG A 172 0.35 -6.97 -13.23
N SER A 173 0.35 -8.16 -13.83
CA SER A 173 -0.30 -9.31 -13.21
C SER A 173 0.43 -9.71 -11.91
N PRO A 174 -0.26 -10.35 -10.96
CA PRO A 174 0.37 -10.85 -9.74
C PRO A 174 1.59 -11.74 -10.01
N VAL A 175 1.51 -12.56 -11.06
CA VAL A 175 2.64 -13.43 -11.46
C VAL A 175 3.86 -12.59 -11.88
N ALA A 176 3.66 -11.56 -12.71
CA ALA A 176 4.74 -10.66 -13.10
C ALA A 176 5.32 -9.91 -11.90
N MET A 177 4.47 -9.46 -10.97
CA MET A 177 4.89 -8.79 -9.73
C MET A 177 5.72 -9.71 -8.84
N THR A 178 5.34 -10.99 -8.70
CA THR A 178 6.12 -12.01 -7.99
C THR A 178 7.52 -12.16 -8.59
N HIS A 179 7.64 -12.27 -9.92
CA HIS A 179 8.95 -12.38 -10.57
C HIS A 179 9.80 -11.10 -10.41
N ILE A 180 9.19 -9.93 -10.39
CA ILE A 180 9.91 -8.69 -10.08
C ILE A 180 10.39 -8.71 -8.62
N GLY A 181 9.58 -9.20 -7.69
CA GLY A 181 9.97 -9.38 -6.30
C GLY A 181 11.20 -10.29 -6.14
N ILE A 182 11.22 -11.41 -6.87
CA ILE A 182 12.38 -12.33 -6.92
C ILE A 182 13.62 -11.61 -7.49
N LEU A 183 13.47 -10.83 -8.56
CA LEU A 183 14.55 -10.02 -9.12
C LEU A 183 15.10 -9.00 -8.11
N LEU A 184 14.25 -8.49 -7.23
CA LEU A 184 14.62 -7.56 -6.17
C LEU A 184 15.23 -8.23 -4.94
N GLY A 185 15.30 -9.57 -4.89
CA GLY A 185 15.95 -10.34 -3.82
C GLY A 185 15.01 -11.00 -2.83
N LEU A 186 13.70 -11.01 -3.09
CA LEU A 186 12.75 -11.79 -2.29
C LEU A 186 12.78 -13.28 -2.69
N GLU A 187 12.64 -14.15 -1.72
CA GLU A 187 12.36 -15.57 -2.01
C GLU A 187 10.96 -15.71 -2.65
N ARG A 188 10.78 -16.72 -3.50
CA ARG A 188 9.54 -16.94 -4.25
C ARG A 188 8.31 -16.95 -3.35
N SER A 189 8.34 -17.73 -2.28
CA SER A 189 7.23 -17.86 -1.33
C SER A 189 6.86 -16.52 -0.68
N TYR A 190 7.87 -15.72 -0.33
CA TYR A 190 7.65 -14.38 0.24
C TYR A 190 7.15 -13.39 -0.83
N ALA A 191 7.69 -13.42 -2.05
CA ALA A 191 7.24 -12.59 -3.17
C ALA A 191 5.77 -12.85 -3.53
N GLU A 192 5.32 -14.11 -3.48
CA GLU A 192 3.91 -14.49 -3.64
C GLU A 192 3.04 -13.89 -2.54
N LYS A 193 3.47 -13.95 -1.28
CA LYS A 193 2.77 -13.30 -0.15
C LYS A 193 2.74 -11.78 -0.29
N ALA A 194 3.84 -11.17 -0.70
CA ALA A 194 3.96 -9.72 -0.88
C ALA A 194 3.05 -9.17 -2.00
N THR A 195 2.58 -10.02 -2.91
CA THR A 195 1.70 -9.65 -4.03
C THR A 195 0.24 -10.09 -3.86
N ASP A 196 -0.07 -11.02 -2.97
CA ASP A 196 -1.42 -11.56 -2.81
C ASP A 196 -1.88 -11.53 -1.34
N GLU A 197 -1.22 -12.27 -0.45
CA GLU A 197 -1.67 -12.47 0.93
C GLU A 197 -1.62 -11.16 1.74
N PHE A 198 -0.48 -10.47 1.76
CA PHE A 198 -0.30 -9.27 2.57
C PHE A 198 -1.18 -8.10 2.12
N PRO A 199 -1.29 -7.77 0.81
CA PRO A 199 -2.23 -6.77 0.34
C PRO A 199 -3.68 -7.08 0.73
N SER A 200 -4.10 -8.34 0.61
CA SER A 200 -5.45 -8.79 0.97
C SER A 200 -5.72 -8.62 2.47
N THR A 201 -4.76 -9.03 3.31
CA THR A 201 -4.86 -8.92 4.76
C THR A 201 -5.00 -7.47 5.21
N ILE A 202 -4.20 -6.55 4.64
CA ILE A 202 -4.28 -5.11 4.93
C ILE A 202 -5.66 -4.56 4.57
N VAL A 203 -6.17 -4.88 3.38
CA VAL A 203 -7.50 -4.41 2.94
C VAL A 203 -8.60 -4.95 3.83
N LEU A 204 -8.64 -6.26 4.10
CA LEU A 204 -9.68 -6.89 4.92
C LEU A 204 -9.69 -6.33 6.34
N ARG A 205 -8.52 -6.21 6.95
CA ARG A 205 -8.36 -5.57 8.27
C ARG A 205 -8.94 -4.17 8.30
N ASN A 206 -8.62 -3.35 7.31
CA ASN A 206 -9.03 -1.96 7.27
C ASN A 206 -10.51 -1.79 6.91
N LEU A 207 -11.07 -2.65 6.06
CA LEU A 207 -12.50 -2.69 5.83
C LEU A 207 -13.27 -3.01 7.11
N LYS A 208 -12.76 -3.95 7.92
CA LYS A 208 -13.35 -4.26 9.23
C LYS A 208 -13.29 -3.06 10.17
N LYS A 209 -12.16 -2.31 10.20
CA LYS A 209 -12.01 -1.09 11.01
C LYS A 209 -12.92 0.07 10.55
N LEU A 210 -13.39 0.06 9.30
CA LEU A 210 -14.33 1.05 8.75
C LEU A 210 -15.80 0.65 8.95
N ASP A 211 -16.09 -0.54 9.45
CA ASP A 211 -17.44 -0.99 9.75
C ASP A 211 -17.98 -0.18 10.95
N PRO A 212 -19.19 0.40 10.86
CA PRO A 212 -19.79 1.14 11.96
C PRO A 212 -19.98 0.33 13.25
N ASP A 213 -20.10 -1.00 13.13
CA ASP A 213 -20.31 -1.90 14.26
C ASP A 213 -18.97 -2.36 14.89
N TYR A 214 -17.82 -1.98 14.30
CA TYR A 214 -16.50 -2.30 14.81
C TYR A 214 -16.09 -1.37 15.96
N VAL A 215 -15.79 -1.92 17.12
CA VAL A 215 -15.31 -1.15 18.29
C VAL A 215 -13.78 -1.30 18.45
N THR A 216 -13.32 -2.55 18.51
CA THR A 216 -11.89 -2.90 18.58
C THR A 216 -11.68 -4.35 18.15
N ALA A 217 -10.43 -4.79 18.05
CA ALA A 217 -10.13 -6.17 17.70
C ALA A 217 -10.82 -7.16 18.67
N GLY A 218 -11.72 -7.99 18.12
CA GLY A 218 -12.49 -8.98 18.88
C GLY A 218 -13.74 -8.44 19.57
N VAL A 219 -14.10 -7.15 19.41
CA VAL A 219 -15.30 -6.55 20.00
C VAL A 219 -16.10 -5.86 18.90
N GLU A 220 -17.34 -6.29 18.71
CA GLU A 220 -18.31 -5.72 17.76
C GLU A 220 -19.61 -5.37 18.50
N LEU A 221 -20.31 -4.33 18.05
CA LEU A 221 -21.63 -3.97 18.60
C LEU A 221 -22.67 -5.00 18.12
N ILE A 222 -23.36 -5.64 19.06
CA ILE A 222 -24.51 -6.48 18.76
C ILE A 222 -25.74 -5.56 18.76
N LYS A 223 -26.36 -5.38 17.59
CA LYS A 223 -27.67 -4.71 17.51
C LYS A 223 -28.72 -5.68 18.05
N GLU A 224 -29.35 -5.35 19.19
CA GLU A 224 -30.54 -6.06 19.62
C GLU A 224 -31.60 -5.99 18.52
N SER A 225 -32.01 -7.13 17.99
CA SER A 225 -33.19 -7.19 17.12
C SER A 225 -34.39 -6.75 17.94
N LYS A 226 -34.97 -5.57 17.63
CA LYS A 226 -36.29 -5.23 18.15
C LYS A 226 -37.24 -6.32 17.74
N ARG A 227 -37.59 -7.22 18.68
CA ARG A 227 -38.74 -8.10 18.54
C ARG A 227 -39.96 -7.17 18.51
N GLY A 228 -40.54 -6.99 17.31
CA GLY A 228 -41.85 -6.44 17.11
C GLY A 228 -42.91 -7.47 17.39
#